data_ca8a8d8bca15883be6f329cae222fabc
#
_entry.id   ca8a8d8bca15883be6f329cae222fabc
#
_cell.length_a   1.000
_cell.length_b   1.000
_cell.length_c   1.000
_cell.angle_alpha   90.00
_cell.angle_beta   90.00
_cell.angle_gamma   90.00
#
_symmetry.space_group_name_H-M   'P 1'
#
loop_
_entity.id
_entity.type
_entity.pdbx_description
1 polymer ?
#
loop_
_entity_poly.entity_id
_entity_poly.type
_entity_poly.pdbx_seq_one_letter_code
_entity_poly.pdbx_strand_id
1 'polypeptide(L)'
;GYFDFVGEAEEAAAAADAAVIVVNGKNGVEVGTLKAWALCEKYSLPRMIFITNMDFDNASFRKITEDLTEQFGKKIAPIHFPIRENEKFTGYVNVVKKAGRKWLEKGQKEECPIPEYLDEYLEKYRETLLEAVAETSEEFMDRYFAGEEFSVHEIMMALTQNVSSGDIVPVAMGSPVQ
;
A
#
# COMPACT_ATOMS: atom_id res chain seq x y z
N GLY A 1 18.43 -5.26 12.97
CA GLY A 1 18.95 -4.28 13.54
C GLY A 1 18.33 -2.97 13.95
N TYR A 2 17.04 -2.68 13.66
CA TYR A 2 16.46 -1.37 14.05
C TYR A 2 16.60 -1.05 15.55
N PHE A 3 16.40 -2.05 16.40
CA PHE A 3 16.49 -1.87 17.87
C PHE A 3 17.91 -1.63 18.37
N ASP A 4 18.91 -2.09 17.64
CA ASP A 4 20.32 -1.92 18.01
C ASP A 4 20.88 -0.58 17.50
N PHE A 5 20.22 0.02 16.48
CA PHE A 5 20.66 1.22 15.77
C PHE A 5 19.57 2.30 15.77
N VAL A 6 18.95 2.53 16.93
CA VAL A 6 17.85 3.54 17.05
C VAL A 6 18.38 4.95 16.80
N GLY A 7 19.58 5.27 17.26
CA GLY A 7 20.19 6.59 17.05
C GLY A 7 20.43 6.87 15.57
N GLU A 8 21.02 5.94 14.85
CA GLU A 8 21.31 6.04 13.42
C GLU A 8 20.01 6.08 12.59
N ALA A 9 18.99 5.31 13.01
CA ALA A 9 17.67 5.37 12.36
C ALA A 9 17.00 6.74 12.56
N GLU A 10 17.16 7.35 13.72
CA GLU A 10 16.65 8.67 14.01
C GLU A 10 17.39 9.77 13.24
N GLU A 11 18.73 9.70 13.16
CA GLU A 11 19.55 10.60 12.33
C GLU A 11 19.18 10.49 10.85
N ALA A 12 19.00 9.25 10.34
CA ALA A 12 18.58 9.02 8.96
C ALA A 12 17.17 9.61 8.69
N ALA A 13 16.23 9.43 9.60
CA ALA A 13 14.88 9.98 9.48
C ALA A 13 14.90 11.52 9.50
N ALA A 14 15.72 12.13 10.34
CA ALA A 14 15.85 13.58 10.40
C ALA A 14 16.43 14.20 9.10
N ALA A 15 17.18 13.42 8.32
CA ALA A 15 17.79 13.84 7.06
C ALA A 15 17.02 13.39 5.81
N ALA A 16 15.98 12.57 5.96
CA ALA A 16 15.23 12.01 4.84
C ALA A 16 14.11 12.95 4.37
N ASP A 17 13.81 12.91 3.07
CA ASP A 17 12.65 13.60 2.48
C ASP A 17 11.38 12.75 2.49
N ALA A 18 11.52 11.43 2.57
CA ALA A 18 10.43 10.46 2.63
C ALA A 18 10.89 9.13 3.22
N ALA A 19 9.95 8.28 3.59
CA ALA A 19 10.22 6.96 4.15
C ALA A 19 9.45 5.85 3.43
N VAL A 20 10.10 4.68 3.31
CA VAL A 20 9.45 3.43 2.93
C VAL A 20 9.48 2.49 4.15
N ILE A 21 8.32 2.25 4.75
CA ILE A 21 8.18 1.30 5.85
C ILE A 21 8.00 -0.10 5.25
N VAL A 22 9.00 -0.96 5.46
CA VAL A 22 8.97 -2.34 4.94
C VAL A 22 8.34 -3.26 5.97
N VAL A 23 7.28 -3.97 5.55
CA VAL A 23 6.55 -4.94 6.37
C VAL A 23 6.75 -6.33 5.76
N ASN A 24 7.07 -7.32 6.60
CA ASN A 24 7.25 -8.69 6.14
C ASN A 24 5.88 -9.35 5.88
N GLY A 25 5.69 -9.91 4.68
CA GLY A 25 4.43 -10.55 4.26
C GLY A 25 4.00 -11.74 5.12
N LYS A 26 4.93 -12.38 5.80
CA LYS A 26 4.67 -13.50 6.73
C LYS A 26 4.29 -13.02 8.12
N ASN A 27 5.05 -12.06 8.65
CA ASN A 27 4.92 -11.62 10.04
C ASN A 27 3.86 -10.54 10.22
N GLY A 28 3.66 -9.70 9.20
CA GLY A 28 2.72 -8.57 9.26
C GLY A 28 3.25 -7.39 10.07
N VAL A 29 2.33 -6.68 10.73
CA VAL A 29 2.65 -5.51 11.55
C VAL A 29 3.33 -5.95 12.84
N GLU A 30 4.55 -5.48 13.05
CA GLU A 30 5.38 -5.77 14.21
C GLU A 30 5.72 -4.48 14.98
N VAL A 31 6.31 -4.62 16.17
CA VAL A 31 6.76 -3.46 16.98
C VAL A 31 7.70 -2.54 16.19
N GLY A 32 8.54 -3.09 15.32
CA GLY A 32 9.40 -2.31 14.41
C GLY A 32 8.60 -1.43 13.45
N THR A 33 7.47 -1.92 12.93
CA THR A 33 6.55 -1.16 12.08
C THR A 33 5.96 0.04 12.82
N LEU A 34 5.48 -0.19 14.07
CA LEU A 34 4.91 0.87 14.91
C LEU A 34 5.94 1.95 15.24
N LYS A 35 7.18 1.55 15.54
CA LYS A 35 8.27 2.50 15.82
C LYS A 35 8.69 3.29 14.58
N ALA A 36 8.79 2.64 13.42
CA ALA A 36 9.06 3.32 12.15
C ALA A 36 7.97 4.32 11.79
N TRP A 37 6.72 3.94 12.03
CA TRP A 37 5.60 4.87 11.87
C TRP A 37 5.69 6.08 12.80
N ALA A 38 5.92 5.87 14.10
CA ALA A 38 6.06 6.95 15.08
C ALA A 38 7.25 7.88 14.72
N LEU A 39 8.33 7.32 14.17
CA LEU A 39 9.46 8.11 13.70
C LEU A 39 9.10 9.00 12.50
N CYS A 40 8.33 8.47 11.56
CA CYS A 40 7.79 9.27 10.45
C CYS A 40 6.85 10.38 10.93
N GLU A 41 5.99 10.11 11.93
CA GLU A 41 5.15 11.14 12.55
C GLU A 41 6.01 12.24 13.21
N LYS A 42 7.04 11.85 13.98
CA LYS A 42 7.93 12.79 14.68
C LYS A 42 8.60 13.78 13.74
N TYR A 43 9.03 13.32 12.57
CA TYR A 43 9.74 14.14 11.58
C TYR A 43 8.85 14.62 10.44
N SER A 44 7.54 14.39 10.50
CA SER A 44 6.56 14.73 9.45
C SER A 44 6.95 14.19 8.08
N LEU A 45 7.50 12.98 8.04
CA LEU A 45 7.94 12.36 6.80
C LEU A 45 6.77 11.83 5.97
N PRO A 46 6.66 12.20 4.70
CA PRO A 46 5.89 11.45 3.72
C PRO A 46 6.31 9.99 3.75
N ARG A 47 5.34 9.08 3.66
CA ARG A 47 5.66 7.65 3.79
C ARG A 47 4.80 6.78 2.89
N MET A 48 5.33 5.63 2.53
CA MET A 48 4.57 4.53 1.97
C MET A 48 4.91 3.22 2.70
N ILE A 49 4.04 2.25 2.59
CA ILE A 49 4.28 0.90 3.11
C ILE A 49 4.57 -0.03 1.95
N PHE A 50 5.61 -0.85 2.09
CA PHE A 50 5.94 -1.90 1.14
C PHE A 50 5.91 -3.26 1.84
N ILE A 51 4.95 -4.11 1.45
CA ILE A 51 4.83 -5.48 1.98
C ILE A 51 5.72 -6.38 1.13
N THR A 52 6.81 -6.87 1.70
CA THR A 52 7.78 -7.74 1.03
C THR A 52 7.53 -9.22 1.29
N ASN A 53 8.26 -10.11 0.62
CA ASN A 53 8.16 -11.56 0.77
C ASN A 53 6.76 -12.13 0.49
N MET A 54 6.09 -11.56 -0.51
CA MET A 54 4.76 -12.01 -0.92
C MET A 54 4.78 -13.38 -1.64
N ASP A 55 5.97 -13.88 -1.96
CA ASP A 55 6.21 -15.22 -2.50
C ASP A 55 6.11 -16.35 -1.46
N PHE A 56 6.12 -16.03 -0.16
CA PHE A 56 5.96 -17.04 0.88
C PHE A 56 4.53 -17.58 0.94
N ASP A 57 4.38 -18.88 1.16
CA ASP A 57 3.07 -19.57 1.17
C ASP A 57 2.10 -19.02 2.21
N ASN A 58 2.61 -18.54 3.33
CA ASN A 58 1.82 -18.00 4.44
C ASN A 58 1.78 -16.46 4.47
N ALA A 59 2.23 -15.78 3.41
CA ALA A 59 2.09 -14.34 3.30
C ALA A 59 0.63 -13.96 3.03
N SER A 60 0.07 -13.05 3.83
CA SER A 60 -1.32 -12.63 3.73
C SER A 60 -1.45 -11.12 3.58
N PHE A 61 -1.54 -10.65 2.34
CA PHE A 61 -1.75 -9.23 2.04
C PHE A 61 -3.02 -8.69 2.72
N ARG A 62 -4.12 -9.45 2.65
CA ARG A 62 -5.39 -9.05 3.26
C ARG A 62 -5.26 -8.79 4.76
N LYS A 63 -4.73 -9.76 5.51
CA LYS A 63 -4.58 -9.63 6.96
C LYS A 63 -3.71 -8.42 7.30
N ILE A 64 -2.59 -8.24 6.60
CA ILE A 64 -1.66 -7.14 6.85
C ILE A 64 -2.32 -5.78 6.57
N THR A 65 -3.08 -5.65 5.48
CA THR A 65 -3.78 -4.39 5.18
C THR A 65 -4.91 -4.10 6.16
N GLU A 66 -5.62 -5.12 6.66
CA GLU A 66 -6.61 -4.98 7.72
C GLU A 66 -5.94 -4.53 9.03
N ASP A 67 -4.84 -5.16 9.44
CA ASP A 67 -4.06 -4.78 10.62
C ASP A 67 -3.50 -3.34 10.50
N LEU A 68 -3.00 -2.96 9.33
CA LEU A 68 -2.53 -1.60 9.06
C LEU A 68 -3.64 -0.56 9.18
N THR A 69 -4.82 -0.86 8.63
CA THR A 69 -5.97 0.05 8.71
C THR A 69 -6.49 0.18 10.14
N GLU A 70 -6.50 -0.91 10.91
CA GLU A 70 -6.86 -0.90 12.33
C GLU A 70 -5.89 -0.04 13.14
N GLN A 71 -4.58 -0.13 12.89
CA GLN A 71 -3.54 0.59 13.63
C GLN A 71 -3.42 2.06 13.23
N PHE A 72 -3.55 2.38 11.94
CA PHE A 72 -3.18 3.69 11.39
C PHE A 72 -4.34 4.44 10.73
N GLY A 73 -5.51 3.82 10.65
CA GLY A 73 -6.74 4.46 10.17
C GLY A 73 -6.91 4.46 8.65
N LYS A 74 -7.90 5.24 8.20
CA LYS A 74 -8.38 5.26 6.81
C LYS A 74 -7.39 5.82 5.79
N LYS A 75 -6.33 6.49 6.23
CA LYS A 75 -5.26 6.96 5.34
C LYS A 75 -4.46 5.84 4.67
N ILE A 76 -4.63 4.59 5.10
CA ILE A 76 -4.02 3.41 4.47
C ILE A 76 -4.70 3.12 3.13
N ALA A 77 -3.96 3.26 2.04
CA ALA A 77 -4.46 3.16 0.67
C ALA A 77 -3.75 2.05 -0.12
N PRO A 78 -4.31 0.83 -0.21
CA PRO A 78 -3.77 -0.24 -1.04
C PRO A 78 -3.82 0.16 -2.53
N ILE A 79 -2.64 0.27 -3.17
CA ILE A 79 -2.52 0.60 -4.60
C ILE A 79 -2.24 -0.62 -5.47
N HIS A 80 -1.74 -1.70 -4.87
CA HIS A 80 -1.53 -3.00 -5.50
C HIS A 80 -1.88 -4.12 -4.54
N PHE A 81 -2.36 -5.26 -5.08
CA PHE A 81 -2.51 -6.49 -4.31
C PHE A 81 -2.13 -7.71 -5.15
N PRO A 82 -1.73 -8.85 -4.54
CA PRO A 82 -1.12 -9.96 -5.26
C PRO A 82 -2.13 -10.78 -6.06
N ILE A 83 -1.69 -11.28 -7.24
CA ILE A 83 -2.30 -12.40 -7.94
C ILE A 83 -1.55 -13.66 -7.52
N ARG A 84 -2.28 -14.69 -7.06
CA ARG A 84 -1.73 -15.99 -6.71
C ARG A 84 -2.41 -17.08 -7.53
N GLU A 85 -1.61 -17.87 -8.23
CA GLU A 85 -2.09 -19.04 -8.98
C GLU A 85 -1.37 -20.28 -8.42
N ASN A 86 -2.15 -21.29 -8.01
CA ASN A 86 -1.63 -22.50 -7.36
C ASN A 86 -0.67 -22.16 -6.17
N GLU A 87 -1.10 -21.24 -5.32
CA GLU A 87 -0.37 -20.72 -4.15
C GLU A 87 0.90 -19.92 -4.47
N LYS A 88 1.30 -19.83 -5.73
CA LYS A 88 2.45 -19.04 -6.17
C LYS A 88 2.07 -17.59 -6.45
N PHE A 89 2.91 -16.67 -6.02
CA PHE A 89 2.80 -15.26 -6.37
C PHE A 89 3.22 -15.06 -7.82
N THR A 90 2.27 -14.77 -8.72
CA THR A 90 2.49 -14.71 -10.17
C THR A 90 2.35 -13.31 -10.76
N GLY A 91 1.80 -12.38 -9.99
CA GLY A 91 1.56 -11.04 -10.48
C GLY A 91 0.85 -10.16 -9.46
N TYR A 92 0.32 -9.06 -9.93
CA TYR A 92 -0.43 -8.12 -9.08
C TYR A 92 -1.56 -7.45 -9.84
N VAL A 93 -2.56 -7.00 -9.10
CA VAL A 93 -3.61 -6.11 -9.60
C VAL A 93 -3.27 -4.69 -9.18
N ASN A 94 -3.32 -3.75 -10.13
CA ASN A 94 -3.25 -2.32 -9.86
C ASN A 94 -4.66 -1.81 -9.53
N VAL A 95 -4.88 -1.38 -8.31
CA VAL A 95 -6.19 -0.95 -7.79
C VAL A 95 -6.64 0.37 -8.43
N VAL A 96 -5.70 1.28 -8.68
CA VAL A 96 -6.00 2.59 -9.29
C VAL A 96 -6.50 2.42 -10.73
N LYS A 97 -5.82 1.58 -11.51
CA LYS A 97 -6.11 1.38 -12.95
C LYS A 97 -7.09 0.24 -13.23
N LYS A 98 -7.44 -0.57 -12.23
CA LYS A 98 -8.21 -1.81 -12.38
C LYS A 98 -7.59 -2.73 -13.45
N ALA A 99 -6.29 -2.99 -13.36
CA ALA A 99 -5.53 -3.75 -14.35
C ALA A 99 -4.64 -4.82 -13.70
N GLY A 100 -4.69 -6.04 -14.23
CA GLY A 100 -3.82 -7.14 -13.83
C GLY A 100 -2.48 -7.09 -14.55
N ARG A 101 -1.40 -7.49 -13.87
CA ARG A 101 -0.06 -7.65 -14.43
C ARG A 101 0.58 -8.91 -13.91
N LYS A 102 1.14 -9.70 -14.81
CA LYS A 102 1.93 -10.90 -14.51
C LYS A 102 3.42 -10.67 -14.72
N TRP A 103 4.21 -11.35 -13.91
CA TRP A 103 5.65 -11.40 -14.05
C TRP A 103 6.01 -12.38 -15.19
N LEU A 104 6.90 -11.94 -16.06
CA LEU A 104 7.58 -12.79 -17.05
C LEU A 104 9.02 -13.05 -16.61
N GLU A 105 9.70 -13.92 -17.34
CA GLU A 105 11.13 -14.14 -17.13
C GLU A 105 11.93 -12.82 -17.23
N LYS A 106 13.04 -12.75 -16.50
CA LYS A 106 13.94 -11.57 -16.44
C LYS A 106 13.29 -10.28 -15.93
N GLY A 107 12.25 -10.39 -15.08
CA GLY A 107 11.61 -9.22 -14.45
C GLY A 107 10.74 -8.39 -15.39
N GLN A 108 10.46 -8.86 -16.59
CA GLN A 108 9.48 -8.23 -17.48
C GLN A 108 8.07 -8.43 -16.93
N LYS A 109 7.13 -7.57 -17.33
CA LYS A 109 5.73 -7.62 -16.93
C LYS A 109 4.85 -7.51 -18.17
N GLU A 110 3.76 -8.26 -18.18
CA GLU A 110 2.71 -8.11 -19.20
C GLU A 110 1.36 -7.84 -18.55
N GLU A 111 0.47 -7.22 -19.29
CA GLU A 111 -0.92 -7.06 -18.88
C GLU A 111 -1.64 -8.41 -18.97
N CYS A 112 -2.47 -8.69 -17.96
CA CYS A 112 -3.28 -9.89 -17.92
C CYS A 112 -4.69 -9.55 -17.45
N PRO A 113 -5.70 -10.36 -17.83
CA PRO A 113 -7.04 -10.26 -17.23
C PRO A 113 -6.93 -10.43 -15.71
N ILE A 114 -7.77 -9.72 -14.98
CA ILE A 114 -7.92 -9.93 -13.54
C ILE A 114 -8.70 -11.25 -13.37
N PRO A 115 -8.16 -12.23 -12.60
CA PRO A 115 -8.90 -13.46 -12.32
C PRO A 115 -10.22 -13.18 -11.57
N GLU A 116 -11.32 -13.81 -11.97
CA GLU A 116 -12.66 -13.59 -11.38
C GLU A 116 -12.68 -13.76 -9.86
N TYR A 117 -11.88 -14.70 -9.29
CA TYR A 117 -11.80 -14.89 -7.85
C TYR A 117 -11.22 -13.68 -7.08
N LEU A 118 -10.69 -12.68 -7.77
CA LEU A 118 -10.14 -11.44 -7.20
C LEU A 118 -11.10 -10.24 -7.31
N ASP A 119 -12.25 -10.37 -7.94
CA ASP A 119 -13.17 -9.25 -8.16
C ASP A 119 -13.66 -8.66 -6.84
N GLU A 120 -14.06 -9.49 -5.86
CA GLU A 120 -14.47 -9.04 -4.53
C GLU A 120 -13.33 -8.30 -3.79
N TYR A 121 -12.10 -8.79 -3.93
CA TYR A 121 -10.93 -8.12 -3.35
C TYR A 121 -10.62 -6.79 -4.03
N LEU A 122 -10.77 -6.73 -5.36
CA LEU A 122 -10.58 -5.49 -6.11
C LEU A 122 -11.57 -4.42 -5.66
N GLU A 123 -12.85 -4.77 -5.55
CA GLU A 123 -13.87 -3.82 -5.09
C GLU A 123 -13.58 -3.36 -3.65
N LYS A 124 -13.26 -4.26 -2.73
CA LYS A 124 -12.90 -3.92 -1.35
C LYS A 124 -11.70 -2.97 -1.28
N TYR A 125 -10.60 -3.28 -1.99
CA TYR A 125 -9.42 -2.41 -1.97
C TYR A 125 -9.64 -1.10 -2.71
N ARG A 126 -10.49 -1.12 -3.74
CA ARG A 126 -10.91 0.09 -4.43
C ARG A 126 -11.70 1.01 -3.50
N GLU A 127 -12.63 0.48 -2.75
CA GLU A 127 -13.40 1.21 -1.75
C GLU A 127 -12.47 1.84 -0.70
N THR A 128 -11.56 1.05 -0.12
CA THR A 128 -10.56 1.56 0.84
C THR A 128 -9.70 2.69 0.26
N LEU A 129 -9.26 2.56 -1.00
CA LEU A 129 -8.51 3.62 -1.70
C LEU A 129 -9.35 4.87 -1.88
N LEU A 130 -10.62 4.72 -2.32
CA LEU A 130 -11.52 5.85 -2.56
C LEU A 130 -11.92 6.55 -1.25
N GLU A 131 -12.10 5.82 -0.15
CA GLU A 131 -12.30 6.43 1.17
C GLU A 131 -11.09 7.30 1.56
N ALA A 132 -9.87 6.78 1.40
CA ALA A 132 -8.66 7.56 1.69
C ALA A 132 -8.55 8.82 0.81
N VAL A 133 -8.92 8.73 -0.47
CA VAL A 133 -8.98 9.89 -1.38
C VAL A 133 -10.07 10.86 -0.95
N ALA A 134 -11.26 10.37 -0.59
CA ALA A 134 -12.39 11.20 -0.17
C ALA A 134 -12.06 12.04 1.07
N GLU A 135 -11.35 11.47 2.03
CA GLU A 135 -10.95 12.19 3.26
C GLU A 135 -9.97 13.37 3.02
N THR A 136 -9.44 13.52 1.81
CA THR A 136 -8.47 14.60 1.51
C THR A 136 -9.11 15.96 1.23
N SER A 137 -10.41 16.02 0.88
CA SER A 137 -11.13 17.28 0.66
C SER A 137 -12.64 17.12 0.82
N GLU A 138 -13.33 18.20 1.21
CA GLU A 138 -14.80 18.24 1.28
C GLU A 138 -15.44 17.91 -0.07
N GLU A 139 -14.89 18.41 -1.18
CA GLU A 139 -15.37 18.14 -2.52
C GLU A 139 -15.34 16.64 -2.86
N PHE A 140 -14.22 15.97 -2.59
CA PHE A 140 -14.10 14.53 -2.81
C PHE A 140 -15.01 13.73 -1.87
N MET A 141 -15.18 14.18 -0.63
CA MET A 141 -16.08 13.54 0.33
C MET A 141 -17.53 13.59 -0.13
N ASP A 142 -18.01 14.76 -0.59
CA ASP A 142 -19.38 14.95 -1.09
C ASP A 142 -19.65 14.06 -2.31
N ARG A 143 -18.70 14.00 -3.24
CA ARG A 143 -18.79 13.15 -4.44
C ARG A 143 -18.78 11.66 -4.11
N TYR A 144 -17.97 11.25 -3.14
CA TYR A 144 -17.93 9.86 -2.67
C TYR A 144 -19.29 9.43 -2.10
N PHE A 145 -19.90 10.26 -1.23
CA PHE A 145 -21.23 9.99 -0.68
C PHE A 145 -22.35 10.07 -1.72
N ALA A 146 -22.18 10.87 -2.76
CA ALA A 146 -23.09 10.91 -3.90
C ALA A 146 -22.97 9.66 -4.81
N GLY A 147 -21.99 8.78 -4.58
CA GLY A 147 -21.73 7.62 -5.40
C GLY A 147 -21.11 7.95 -6.78
N GLU A 148 -20.47 9.11 -6.92
CA GLU A 148 -19.80 9.50 -8.15
C GLU A 148 -18.50 8.73 -8.36
N GLU A 149 -18.23 8.34 -9.60
CA GLU A 149 -16.98 7.70 -9.95
C GLU A 149 -15.82 8.70 -10.01
N PHE A 150 -14.68 8.30 -9.47
CA PHE A 150 -13.42 9.04 -9.63
C PHE A 150 -12.62 8.48 -10.80
N SER A 151 -12.16 9.36 -11.67
CA SER A 151 -11.26 9.01 -12.76
C SER A 151 -9.88 8.60 -12.24
N VAL A 152 -9.15 7.80 -13.02
CA VAL A 152 -7.76 7.44 -12.71
C VAL A 152 -6.89 8.68 -12.49
N HIS A 153 -7.13 9.75 -13.27
CA HIS A 153 -6.38 11.00 -13.15
C HIS A 153 -6.62 11.69 -11.81
N GLU A 154 -7.88 11.82 -11.38
CA GLU A 154 -8.23 12.41 -10.08
C GLU A 154 -7.60 11.64 -8.92
N ILE A 155 -7.69 10.30 -8.94
CA ILE A 155 -7.06 9.47 -7.91
C ILE A 155 -5.54 9.66 -7.89
N MET A 156 -4.88 9.69 -9.05
CA MET A 156 -3.43 9.90 -9.14
C MET A 156 -3.03 11.28 -8.65
N MET A 157 -3.80 12.32 -8.95
CA MET A 157 -3.56 13.68 -8.45
C MET A 157 -3.72 13.74 -6.93
N ALA A 158 -4.79 13.15 -6.39
CA ALA A 158 -5.02 13.09 -4.95
C ALA A 158 -3.88 12.34 -4.23
N LEU A 159 -3.44 11.19 -4.76
CA LEU A 159 -2.29 10.46 -4.23
C LEU A 159 -1.02 11.32 -4.25
N THR A 160 -0.71 11.99 -5.38
CA THR A 160 0.50 12.80 -5.51
C THR A 160 0.54 13.95 -4.50
N GLN A 161 -0.58 14.61 -4.28
CA GLN A 161 -0.67 15.74 -3.35
C GLN A 161 -0.65 15.29 -1.88
N ASN A 162 -1.42 14.26 -1.55
CA ASN A 162 -1.70 13.90 -0.16
C ASN A 162 -0.73 12.86 0.43
N VAL A 163 0.06 12.17 -0.40
CA VAL A 163 1.20 11.38 0.08
C VAL A 163 2.29 12.29 0.62
N SER A 164 2.53 13.43 -0.05
CA SER A 164 3.53 14.41 0.40
C SER A 164 3.17 15.08 1.72
N SER A 165 1.88 15.27 2.02
CA SER A 165 1.41 15.79 3.32
C SER A 165 1.29 14.71 4.40
N GLY A 166 1.33 13.42 4.02
CA GLY A 166 1.13 12.29 4.92
C GLY A 166 -0.34 11.95 5.21
N ASP A 167 -1.29 12.57 4.48
CA ASP A 167 -2.73 12.33 4.63
C ASP A 167 -3.16 11.02 3.96
N ILE A 168 -2.43 10.58 2.93
CA ILE A 168 -2.56 9.25 2.34
C ILE A 168 -1.25 8.49 2.48
N VAL A 169 -1.35 7.22 2.85
CA VAL A 169 -0.21 6.30 2.94
C VAL A 169 -0.43 5.12 1.99
N PRO A 170 0.20 5.13 0.81
CA PRO A 170 0.08 4.06 -0.15
C PRO A 170 0.65 2.75 0.37
N VAL A 171 -0.03 1.64 0.07
CA VAL A 171 0.48 0.30 0.34
C VAL A 171 0.72 -0.41 -0.98
N ALA A 172 1.98 -0.75 -1.21
CA ALA A 172 2.42 -1.59 -2.32
C ALA A 172 2.98 -2.92 -1.80
N MET A 173 3.22 -3.87 -2.67
CA MET A 173 3.77 -5.15 -2.28
C MET A 173 4.66 -5.75 -3.37
N GLY A 174 5.45 -6.75 -2.98
CA GLY A 174 6.32 -7.46 -3.89
C GLY A 174 7.12 -8.57 -3.22
N SER A 175 8.11 -9.06 -3.95
CA SER A 175 9.08 -10.04 -3.47
C SER A 175 10.48 -9.67 -3.96
N PRO A 176 11.54 -9.96 -3.19
CA PRO A 176 12.93 -9.72 -3.63
C PRO A 176 13.38 -10.65 -4.76
N VAL A 177 12.61 -11.69 -5.07
CA VAL A 177 12.92 -12.66 -6.15
C VAL A 177 12.07 -12.45 -7.41
N GLN A 178 11.20 -11.42 -7.42
CA GLN A 178 10.30 -11.11 -8.53
C GLN A 178 10.22 -9.61 -8.79
#